data_0b70e042db00fa4230a4f6176070dacc
#
_entry.id   0b70e042db00fa4230a4f6176070dacc
#
_cell.length_a   1.000
_cell.length_b   1.000
_cell.length_c   1.000
_cell.angle_alpha   90.00
_cell.angle_beta   90.00
_cell.angle_gamma   90.00
#
_symmetry.space_group_name_H-M   'P 1'
#
loop_
_entity.id
_entity.type
_entity.pdbx_description
1 polymer ?
#
loop_
_entity_poly.entity_id
_entity_poly.type
_entity_poly.pdbx_seq_one_letter_code
_entity_poly.pdbx_strand_id
1 'polypeptide(L)'
;MFYKLIFTLFIFSSFSFSSSDIQNLKSFQSKFTQTITSSSSDIITYQGEVFIKNSGQILWKYKTPVVKNVYIDNNMAIVDEPELEQAIFTTLENEINILKLLKEAKKIDNNNYVSTIDGTKYQISMSSNRIKKITYKDTLDNSVEIIFSNSIQDEPIDDNIFVFVAPSNYDLIRK
;
A
#
# COMPACT_ATOMS: atom_id res chain seq x y z
N MET A 1 13.65 -64.94 24.36
CA MET A 1 13.11 -63.68 24.92
C MET A 1 13.53 -62.56 23.98
N PHE A 2 12.66 -62.20 23.01
CA PHE A 2 12.98 -61.25 21.92
C PHE A 2 12.47 -59.87 22.33
N TYR A 3 13.35 -58.91 22.58
CA TYR A 3 13.00 -57.49 22.74
C TYR A 3 12.81 -56.87 21.37
N LYS A 4 11.56 -56.51 21.03
CA LYS A 4 11.22 -55.65 19.88
C LYS A 4 11.57 -54.21 20.24
N LEU A 5 12.61 -53.66 19.64
CA LEU A 5 12.97 -52.27 19.70
C LEU A 5 12.02 -51.49 18.75
N ILE A 6 11.07 -50.76 19.31
CA ILE A 6 10.19 -49.85 18.52
C ILE A 6 10.96 -48.53 18.31
N PHE A 7 11.42 -48.32 17.09
CA PHE A 7 12.04 -47.06 16.67
C PHE A 7 10.93 -46.06 16.28
N THR A 8 10.57 -45.15 17.20
CA THR A 8 9.60 -44.09 16.92
C THR A 8 10.29 -42.99 16.14
N LEU A 9 10.03 -42.97 14.85
CA LEU A 9 10.52 -41.92 13.94
C LEU A 9 9.73 -40.60 14.21
N PHE A 10 10.37 -39.66 14.90
CA PHE A 10 9.83 -38.31 15.10
C PHE A 10 10.03 -37.53 13.80
N ILE A 11 8.96 -37.38 13.00
CA ILE A 11 8.96 -36.51 11.82
C ILE A 11 8.84 -35.06 12.32
N PHE A 12 9.98 -34.38 12.41
CA PHE A 12 10.01 -32.93 12.58
C PHE A 12 9.53 -32.31 11.26
N SER A 13 8.25 -31.94 11.18
CA SER A 13 7.76 -31.09 10.13
C SER A 13 8.33 -29.67 10.35
N SER A 14 9.37 -29.35 9.60
CA SER A 14 9.91 -28.00 9.53
C SER A 14 8.86 -27.10 8.92
N PHE A 15 8.16 -26.33 9.73
CA PHE A 15 7.37 -25.18 9.24
C PHE A 15 8.37 -24.16 8.69
N SER A 16 8.57 -24.17 7.38
CA SER A 16 9.27 -23.10 6.70
C SER A 16 8.39 -21.86 6.75
N PHE A 17 8.69 -20.94 7.65
CA PHE A 17 8.14 -19.59 7.58
C PHE A 17 8.73 -18.93 6.32
N SER A 18 7.96 -18.92 5.25
CA SER A 18 8.29 -18.12 4.07
C SER A 18 8.29 -16.65 4.52
N SER A 19 9.46 -16.03 4.55
CA SER A 19 9.53 -14.58 4.67
C SER A 19 8.91 -14.01 3.40
N SER A 20 7.78 -13.33 3.51
CA SER A 20 7.19 -12.63 2.38
C SER A 20 8.19 -11.57 1.93
N ASP A 21 8.72 -11.78 0.73
CA ASP A 21 9.58 -10.79 0.07
C ASP A 21 8.65 -9.65 -0.40
N ILE A 22 8.85 -8.44 0.14
CA ILE A 22 8.03 -7.28 -0.21
C ILE A 22 8.04 -6.98 -1.71
N GLN A 23 9.08 -7.41 -2.43
CA GLN A 23 9.21 -7.25 -3.87
C GLN A 23 8.26 -8.16 -4.66
N ASN A 24 7.83 -9.27 -4.06
CA ASN A 24 6.96 -10.28 -4.67
C ASN A 24 5.54 -10.28 -4.12
N LEU A 25 5.13 -9.19 -3.46
CA LEU A 25 3.81 -9.04 -2.88
C LEU A 25 2.72 -9.16 -3.96
N LYS A 26 1.76 -10.08 -3.77
CA LYS A 26 0.65 -10.31 -4.72
C LYS A 26 -0.49 -9.34 -4.50
N SER A 27 -0.78 -9.06 -3.24
CA SER A 27 -1.81 -8.13 -2.83
C SER A 27 -1.49 -7.53 -1.47
N PHE A 28 -2.04 -6.36 -1.19
CA PHE A 28 -1.94 -5.69 0.10
C PHE A 28 -3.24 -4.94 0.38
N GLN A 29 -3.80 -5.15 1.56
CA GLN A 29 -4.90 -4.34 2.06
C GLN A 29 -4.63 -3.93 3.50
N SER A 30 -4.95 -2.69 3.84
CA SER A 30 -4.66 -2.13 5.16
C SER A 30 -5.53 -0.93 5.46
N LYS A 31 -5.78 -0.67 6.74
CA LYS A 31 -6.09 0.69 7.18
C LYS A 31 -4.82 1.52 7.18
N PHE A 32 -4.94 2.81 6.90
CA PHE A 32 -3.81 3.72 6.96
C PHE A 32 -4.14 5.01 7.73
N THR A 33 -3.11 5.59 8.29
CA THR A 33 -3.07 6.98 8.76
C THR A 33 -1.93 7.66 8.02
N GLN A 34 -2.24 8.71 7.25
CA GLN A 34 -1.26 9.52 6.53
C GLN A 34 -1.17 10.88 7.18
N THR A 35 0.01 11.25 7.63
CA THR A 35 0.31 12.58 8.20
C THR A 35 1.21 13.33 7.24
N ILE A 36 0.79 14.53 6.88
CA ILE A 36 1.58 15.46 6.06
C ILE A 36 1.94 16.64 6.95
N THR A 37 3.23 16.91 7.07
CA THR A 37 3.77 18.07 7.83
C THR A 37 4.44 19.01 6.84
N SER A 38 3.91 20.22 6.74
CA SER A 38 4.45 21.25 5.86
C SER A 38 5.79 21.82 6.40
N SER A 39 6.50 22.56 5.57
CA SER A 39 7.72 23.29 5.99
C SER A 39 7.43 24.34 7.07
N SER A 40 6.22 24.87 7.16
CA SER A 40 5.73 25.76 8.23
C SER A 40 5.27 25.02 9.49
N SER A 41 5.42 23.69 9.53
CA SER A 41 4.98 22.82 10.63
C SER A 41 3.45 22.68 10.78
N ASP A 42 2.68 23.04 9.75
CA ASP A 42 1.26 22.73 9.71
C ASP A 42 1.07 21.23 9.47
N ILE A 43 0.13 20.63 10.18
CA ILE A 43 -0.09 19.19 10.14
C ILE A 43 -1.51 18.91 9.65
N ILE A 44 -1.61 18.05 8.63
CA ILE A 44 -2.88 17.46 8.22
C ILE A 44 -2.78 15.94 8.31
N THR A 45 -3.83 15.30 8.84
CA THR A 45 -3.88 13.85 9.00
C THR A 45 -5.09 13.27 8.27
N TYR A 46 -4.83 12.33 7.38
CA TYR A 46 -5.84 11.55 6.67
C TYR A 46 -5.92 10.13 7.25
N GLN A 47 -7.12 9.56 7.23
CA GLN A 47 -7.33 8.16 7.58
C GLN A 47 -8.18 7.47 6.52
N GLY A 48 -7.91 6.19 6.31
CA GLY A 48 -8.64 5.45 5.30
C GLY A 48 -8.24 4.00 5.20
N GLU A 49 -8.52 3.43 4.04
CA GLU A 49 -8.17 2.06 3.66
C GLU A 49 -7.48 2.05 2.30
N VAL A 50 -6.53 1.15 2.12
CA VAL A 50 -5.84 0.96 0.86
C VAL A 50 -5.92 -0.50 0.44
N PHE A 51 -6.12 -0.71 -0.86
CA PHE A 51 -6.15 -2.00 -1.53
C PHE A 51 -5.21 -1.95 -2.72
N ILE A 52 -4.33 -2.93 -2.84
CA ILE A 52 -3.29 -2.98 -3.88
C ILE A 52 -3.21 -4.40 -4.44
N LYS A 53 -3.15 -4.54 -5.75
CA LYS A 53 -2.88 -5.81 -6.45
C LYS A 53 -1.60 -5.71 -7.28
N ASN A 54 -0.88 -6.79 -7.41
CA ASN A 54 0.33 -6.84 -8.23
C ASN A 54 0.07 -6.65 -9.74
N SER A 55 -1.20 -6.68 -10.17
CA SER A 55 -1.64 -6.30 -11.52
C SER A 55 -1.42 -4.80 -11.83
N GLY A 56 -1.17 -3.96 -10.81
CA GLY A 56 -1.06 -2.50 -10.95
C GLY A 56 -2.28 -1.73 -10.47
N GLN A 57 -3.32 -2.43 -10.04
CA GLN A 57 -4.54 -1.82 -9.52
C GLN A 57 -4.36 -1.41 -8.07
N ILE A 58 -4.70 -0.16 -7.76
CA ILE A 58 -4.64 0.41 -6.41
C ILE A 58 -5.92 1.21 -6.16
N LEU A 59 -6.46 1.09 -4.96
CA LEU A 59 -7.57 1.89 -4.48
C LEU A 59 -7.24 2.44 -3.09
N TRP A 60 -7.14 3.77 -3.00
CA TRP A 60 -7.11 4.49 -1.74
C TRP A 60 -8.51 5.00 -1.42
N LYS A 61 -9.03 4.63 -0.26
CA LYS A 61 -10.31 5.15 0.27
C LYS A 61 -10.03 6.04 1.46
N TYR A 62 -10.02 7.34 1.26
CA TYR A 62 -9.92 8.33 2.33
C TYR A 62 -11.28 8.51 2.99
N LYS A 63 -11.30 8.51 4.32
CA LYS A 63 -12.53 8.65 5.13
C LYS A 63 -12.57 9.96 5.91
N THR A 64 -11.41 10.47 6.32
CA THR A 64 -11.27 11.73 7.06
C THR A 64 -9.99 12.44 6.66
N PRO A 65 -9.93 13.79 6.74
CA PRO A 65 -11.02 14.72 7.02
C PRO A 65 -11.95 14.92 5.81
N VAL A 66 -11.56 14.47 4.63
CA VAL A 66 -12.33 14.56 3.37
C VAL A 66 -12.56 13.15 2.84
N VAL A 67 -13.79 12.87 2.43
CA VAL A 67 -14.14 11.60 1.76
C VAL A 67 -13.72 11.68 0.30
N LYS A 68 -12.79 10.85 -0.10
CA LYS A 68 -12.40 10.68 -1.52
C LYS A 68 -11.89 9.28 -1.78
N ASN A 69 -12.06 8.79 -3.00
CA ASN A 69 -11.47 7.56 -3.46
C ASN A 69 -10.50 7.83 -4.61
N VAL A 70 -9.32 7.22 -4.57
CA VAL A 70 -8.34 7.34 -5.66
C VAL A 70 -8.14 5.95 -6.25
N TYR A 71 -8.67 5.77 -7.45
CA TYR A 71 -8.52 4.56 -8.24
C TYR A 71 -7.31 4.73 -9.15
N ILE A 72 -6.41 3.76 -9.12
CA ILE A 72 -5.21 3.75 -9.96
C ILE A 72 -5.18 2.44 -10.73
N ASP A 73 -5.01 2.53 -12.02
CA ASP A 73 -4.73 1.40 -12.90
C ASP A 73 -3.58 1.77 -13.84
N ASN A 74 -2.44 1.12 -13.63
CA ASN A 74 -1.18 1.41 -14.32
C ASN A 74 -0.78 2.89 -14.20
N ASN A 75 -1.01 3.68 -15.26
CA ASN A 75 -0.61 5.10 -15.33
C ASN A 75 -1.80 6.07 -15.29
N MET A 76 -3.01 5.54 -15.12
CA MET A 76 -4.24 6.33 -15.02
C MET A 76 -4.70 6.42 -13.58
N ALA A 77 -5.14 7.60 -13.17
CA ALA A 77 -5.78 7.82 -11.89
C ALA A 77 -7.16 8.46 -12.05
N ILE A 78 -8.10 8.02 -11.23
CA ILE A 78 -9.43 8.62 -11.08
C ILE A 78 -9.57 9.05 -9.62
N VAL A 79 -9.70 10.35 -9.39
CA VAL A 79 -10.01 10.90 -8.07
C VAL A 79 -11.51 11.12 -8.01
N ASP A 80 -12.20 10.30 -7.24
CA ASP A 80 -13.63 10.37 -6.97
C ASP A 80 -13.85 11.18 -5.68
N GLU A 81 -14.57 12.27 -5.78
CA GLU A 81 -14.90 13.19 -4.69
C GLU A 81 -16.43 13.27 -4.51
N PRO A 82 -17.02 12.32 -3.76
CA PRO A 82 -18.48 12.19 -3.66
C PRO A 82 -19.18 13.42 -3.09
N GLU A 83 -18.55 14.14 -2.17
CA GLU A 83 -19.11 15.35 -1.56
C GLU A 83 -19.18 16.52 -2.53
N LEU A 84 -18.38 16.49 -3.60
CA LEU A 84 -18.36 17.50 -4.65
C LEU A 84 -19.07 17.03 -5.93
N GLU A 85 -19.61 15.81 -5.92
CA GLU A 85 -20.25 15.16 -7.07
C GLU A 85 -19.37 15.21 -8.33
N GLN A 86 -18.06 14.96 -8.18
CA GLN A 86 -17.12 15.04 -9.29
C GLN A 86 -16.13 13.87 -9.33
N ALA A 87 -15.64 13.56 -10.52
CA ALA A 87 -14.54 12.64 -10.73
C ALA A 87 -13.50 13.25 -11.67
N ILE A 88 -12.23 13.23 -11.22
CA ILE A 88 -11.10 13.79 -11.96
C ILE A 88 -10.30 12.63 -12.55
N PHE A 89 -10.22 12.59 -13.88
CA PHE A 89 -9.39 11.64 -14.65
C PHE A 89 -8.05 12.31 -14.95
N THR A 90 -6.96 11.70 -14.52
CA THR A 90 -5.61 12.26 -14.71
C THR A 90 -4.59 11.14 -14.94
N THR A 91 -3.40 11.52 -15.40
CA THR A 91 -2.25 10.62 -15.43
C THR A 91 -1.49 10.70 -14.10
N LEU A 92 -0.90 9.58 -13.69
CA LEU A 92 -0.06 9.51 -12.48
C LEU A 92 1.29 10.17 -12.74
N GLU A 93 1.38 11.48 -12.59
CA GLU A 93 2.68 12.18 -12.65
C GLU A 93 3.32 12.32 -11.26
N ASN A 94 2.51 12.32 -10.18
CA ASN A 94 2.99 12.64 -8.83
C ASN A 94 2.43 11.75 -7.72
N GLU A 95 1.70 10.68 -8.03
CA GLU A 95 1.14 9.80 -7.02
C GLU A 95 2.09 8.62 -6.74
N ILE A 96 2.16 8.19 -5.47
CA ILE A 96 3.02 7.07 -5.07
C ILE A 96 2.50 5.79 -5.70
N ASN A 97 3.22 5.27 -6.67
CA ASN A 97 3.03 3.90 -7.10
C ASN A 97 3.71 2.96 -6.10
N ILE A 98 2.94 2.54 -5.08
CA ILE A 98 3.45 1.66 -4.01
C ILE A 98 4.03 0.36 -4.57
N LEU A 99 3.47 -0.19 -5.65
CA LEU A 99 4.00 -1.42 -6.24
C LEU A 99 5.37 -1.20 -6.87
N LYS A 100 5.56 -0.10 -7.62
CA LYS A 100 6.86 0.28 -8.16
C LYS A 100 7.85 0.50 -7.00
N LEU A 101 7.40 1.22 -5.96
CA LEU A 101 8.16 1.47 -4.75
C LEU A 101 8.67 0.17 -4.10
N LEU A 102 7.79 -0.82 -3.93
CA LEU A 102 8.14 -2.09 -3.29
C LEU A 102 9.04 -2.96 -4.18
N LYS A 103 8.80 -3.00 -5.49
CA LYS A 103 9.63 -3.75 -6.44
C LYS A 103 11.06 -3.23 -6.51
N GLU A 104 11.24 -1.90 -6.41
CA GLU A 104 12.55 -1.25 -6.47
C GLU A 104 13.22 -1.10 -5.11
N ALA A 105 12.54 -1.50 -4.02
CA ALA A 105 13.04 -1.35 -2.67
C ALA A 105 14.30 -2.18 -2.42
N LYS A 106 15.34 -1.52 -1.90
CA LYS A 106 16.59 -2.14 -1.48
C LYS A 106 16.60 -2.30 0.03
N LYS A 107 16.93 -3.49 0.50
CA LYS A 107 17.03 -3.78 1.93
C LYS A 107 18.23 -3.05 2.52
N ILE A 108 18.04 -2.33 3.62
CA ILE A 108 19.09 -1.68 4.40
C ILE A 108 19.47 -2.56 5.60
N ASP A 109 18.47 -3.06 6.31
CA ASP A 109 18.61 -3.96 7.44
C ASP A 109 17.42 -4.93 7.52
N ASN A 110 17.25 -5.64 8.63
CA ASN A 110 16.20 -6.65 8.76
C ASN A 110 14.78 -6.12 8.61
N ASN A 111 14.54 -4.86 8.93
CA ASN A 111 13.20 -4.27 8.97
C ASN A 111 13.05 -3.02 8.10
N ASN A 112 14.13 -2.53 7.48
CA ASN A 112 14.11 -1.28 6.75
C ASN A 112 14.57 -1.46 5.31
N TYR A 113 13.85 -0.79 4.41
CA TYR A 113 14.12 -0.74 2.99
C TYR A 113 14.11 0.70 2.51
N VAL A 114 14.78 0.97 1.41
CA VAL A 114 14.79 2.26 0.74
C VAL A 114 14.51 2.06 -0.76
N SER A 115 13.77 2.97 -1.34
CA SER A 115 13.60 3.08 -2.78
C SER A 115 13.73 4.54 -3.19
N THR A 116 14.12 4.78 -4.45
CA THR A 116 14.14 6.13 -5.01
C THR A 116 13.39 6.09 -6.33
N ILE A 117 12.29 6.84 -6.41
CA ILE A 117 11.45 6.93 -7.60
C ILE A 117 11.32 8.40 -7.97
N ASP A 118 11.62 8.72 -9.23
CA ASP A 118 11.52 10.06 -9.80
C ASP A 118 12.20 11.13 -8.91
N GLY A 119 13.38 10.78 -8.34
CA GLY A 119 14.16 11.64 -7.46
C GLY A 119 13.73 11.66 -6.01
N THR A 120 12.55 11.17 -5.68
CA THR A 120 12.03 11.09 -4.29
C THR A 120 12.52 9.82 -3.61
N LYS A 121 13.12 10.01 -2.42
CA LYS A 121 13.59 8.90 -1.58
C LYS A 121 12.51 8.48 -0.59
N TYR A 122 12.13 7.22 -0.66
CA TYR A 122 11.17 6.57 0.23
C TYR A 122 11.87 5.65 1.20
N GLN A 123 11.46 5.70 2.46
CA GLN A 123 11.88 4.75 3.49
C GLN A 123 10.68 3.88 3.85
N ILE A 124 10.89 2.55 3.87
CA ILE A 124 9.85 1.58 4.17
C ILE A 124 10.29 0.81 5.40
N SER A 125 9.45 0.78 6.42
CA SER A 125 9.69 0.00 7.63
C SER A 125 8.74 -1.18 7.71
N MET A 126 9.27 -2.34 8.06
CA MET A 126 8.56 -3.59 8.25
C MET A 126 8.43 -3.92 9.74
N SER A 127 7.38 -4.65 10.10
CA SER A 127 7.23 -5.28 11.41
C SER A 127 6.53 -6.62 11.22
N SER A 128 7.07 -7.70 11.79
CA SER A 128 6.52 -9.05 11.65
C SER A 128 6.24 -9.44 10.19
N ASN A 129 7.19 -9.18 9.28
CA ASN A 129 7.11 -9.40 7.83
C ASN A 129 5.96 -8.68 7.12
N ARG A 130 5.42 -7.61 7.71
CA ARG A 130 4.38 -6.78 7.12
C ARG A 130 4.84 -5.35 6.97
N ILE A 131 4.39 -4.68 5.91
CA ILE A 131 4.65 -3.25 5.72
C ILE A 131 3.96 -2.51 6.86
N LYS A 132 4.74 -1.73 7.61
CA LYS A 132 4.26 -0.97 8.76
C LYS A 132 4.19 0.51 8.49
N LYS A 133 5.18 1.05 7.79
CA LYS A 133 5.31 2.49 7.59
C LYS A 133 6.06 2.82 6.30
N ILE A 134 5.63 3.89 5.65
CA ILE A 134 6.36 4.54 4.55
C ILE A 134 6.53 6.01 4.92
N THR A 135 7.73 6.55 4.73
CA THR A 135 8.03 7.97 4.91
C THR A 135 8.79 8.52 3.72
N TYR A 136 8.52 9.75 3.34
CA TYR A 136 9.19 10.46 2.25
C TYR A 136 8.99 11.97 2.40
N LYS A 137 9.72 12.74 1.58
CA LYS A 137 9.41 14.14 1.32
C LYS A 137 8.78 14.28 -0.05
N ASP A 138 7.69 15.01 -0.15
CA ASP A 138 7.04 15.29 -1.43
C ASP A 138 7.77 16.40 -2.21
N THR A 139 7.28 16.72 -3.40
CA THR A 139 7.87 17.75 -4.28
C THR A 139 7.77 19.17 -3.72
N LEU A 140 6.95 19.40 -2.72
CA LEU A 140 6.81 20.66 -1.99
C LEU A 140 7.62 20.68 -0.68
N ASP A 141 8.50 19.69 -0.49
CA ASP A 141 9.33 19.49 0.71
C ASP A 141 8.54 19.20 2.00
N ASN A 142 7.25 18.84 1.88
CA ASN A 142 6.48 18.37 3.03
C ASN A 142 6.97 16.99 3.45
N SER A 143 7.01 16.75 4.76
CA SER A 143 7.27 15.42 5.30
C SER A 143 5.98 14.61 5.32
N VAL A 144 5.98 13.46 4.65
CA VAL A 144 4.83 12.55 4.61
C VAL A 144 5.17 11.26 5.34
N GLU A 145 4.30 10.87 6.26
CA GLU A 145 4.34 9.58 6.95
C GLU A 145 3.02 8.84 6.73
N ILE A 146 3.11 7.59 6.29
CA ILE A 146 1.95 6.69 6.14
C ILE A 146 2.17 5.49 7.05
N ILE A 147 1.31 5.32 8.04
CA ILE A 147 1.32 4.19 8.97
C ILE A 147 0.20 3.23 8.59
N PHE A 148 0.54 1.95 8.44
CA PHE A 148 -0.40 0.87 8.12
C PHE A 148 -0.77 0.08 9.38
N SER A 149 -2.05 -0.30 9.46
CA SER A 149 -2.59 -1.10 10.55
C SER A 149 -3.58 -2.14 10.03
N ASN A 150 -3.68 -3.28 10.72
CA ASN A 150 -4.53 -4.40 10.32
C ASN A 150 -4.23 -4.88 8.88
N SER A 151 -2.96 -4.88 8.51
CA SER A 151 -2.53 -5.24 7.16
C SER A 151 -2.73 -6.73 6.89
N ILE A 152 -3.25 -7.03 5.71
CA ILE A 152 -3.38 -8.37 5.13
C ILE A 152 -2.58 -8.38 3.83
N GLN A 153 -1.76 -9.39 3.62
CA GLN A 153 -0.88 -9.54 2.46
C GLN A 153 -1.13 -10.89 1.79
N ASP A 154 -1.03 -10.91 0.45
CA ASP A 154 -1.10 -12.09 -0.39
C ASP A 154 -2.46 -12.82 -0.39
N GLU A 155 -3.51 -12.19 0.14
CA GLU A 155 -4.88 -12.69 0.09
C GLU A 155 -5.63 -12.14 -1.16
N PRO A 156 -6.58 -12.90 -1.72
CA PRO A 156 -7.38 -12.44 -2.84
C PRO A 156 -8.16 -11.16 -2.51
N ILE A 157 -8.18 -10.22 -3.45
CA ILE A 157 -9.01 -9.01 -3.38
C ILE A 157 -9.96 -9.02 -4.58
N ASP A 158 -11.25 -8.74 -4.34
CA ASP A 158 -12.27 -8.67 -5.40
C ASP A 158 -11.91 -7.58 -6.42
N ASP A 159 -11.90 -7.93 -7.71
CA ASP A 159 -11.59 -7.00 -8.80
C ASP A 159 -12.60 -5.87 -8.93
N ASN A 160 -13.85 -6.11 -8.55
CA ASN A 160 -14.93 -5.13 -8.68
C ASN A 160 -14.70 -3.87 -7.83
N ILE A 161 -13.93 -3.94 -6.74
CA ILE A 161 -13.66 -2.76 -5.91
C ILE A 161 -12.76 -1.74 -6.61
N PHE A 162 -12.01 -2.15 -7.63
CA PHE A 162 -11.10 -1.27 -8.39
C PHE A 162 -11.78 -0.61 -9.59
N VAL A 163 -13.05 -0.93 -9.84
CA VAL A 163 -13.82 -0.37 -10.96
C VAL A 163 -14.59 0.85 -10.49
N PHE A 164 -14.24 2.02 -11.03
CA PHE A 164 -15.02 3.24 -10.82
C PHE A 164 -16.20 3.28 -11.81
N VAL A 165 -17.39 3.51 -11.28
CA VAL A 165 -18.62 3.77 -12.07
C VAL A 165 -19.13 5.14 -11.68
N ALA A 166 -19.05 6.10 -12.61
CA ALA A 166 -19.50 7.46 -12.34
C ALA A 166 -21.03 7.51 -12.15
N PRO A 167 -21.52 8.08 -11.04
CA PRO A 167 -22.92 8.41 -10.90
C PRO A 167 -23.37 9.41 -11.98
N SER A 168 -24.65 9.36 -12.36
CA SER A 168 -25.17 10.16 -13.48
C SER A 168 -25.19 11.68 -13.22
N ASN A 169 -25.08 12.10 -11.97
CA ASN A 169 -25.05 13.50 -11.52
C ASN A 169 -23.63 14.05 -11.36
N TYR A 170 -22.59 13.25 -11.68
CA TYR A 170 -21.20 13.68 -11.49
C TYR A 170 -20.68 14.54 -12.65
N ASP A 171 -19.91 15.55 -12.28
CA ASP A 171 -19.02 16.25 -13.19
C ASP A 171 -17.77 15.40 -13.49
N LEU A 172 -17.48 15.16 -14.78
CA LEU A 172 -16.34 14.38 -15.22
C LEU A 172 -15.25 15.29 -15.76
N ILE A 173 -14.21 15.50 -14.98
CA ILE A 173 -13.09 16.41 -15.30
C ILE A 173 -11.93 15.57 -15.86
N ARG A 174 -11.33 16.01 -16.97
CA ARG A 174 -10.12 15.38 -17.55
C ARG A 174 -8.97 16.37 -17.54
N LYS A 175 -7.83 15.92 -16.99
CA LYS A 175 -6.57 16.70 -16.91
C LYS A 175 -5.43 15.97 -17.61
#